data_4b4b5227262dd67daac97457a50491da
#
_entry.id   4b4b5227262dd67daac97457a50491da
#
_cell.length_a   1.000
_cell.length_b   1.000
_cell.length_c   1.000
_cell.angle_alpha   90.00
_cell.angle_beta   90.00
_cell.angle_gamma   90.00
#
_symmetry.space_group_name_H-M   'P 1'
#
loop_
_entity.id
_entity.type
_entity.pdbx_description
1 polymer ?
#
loop_
_entity_poly.entity_id
_entity_poly.type
_entity_poly.pdbx_seq_one_letter_code
_entity_poly.pdbx_strand_id
1 'polypeptide(L)'
;MKHIRLLLLAIGLLPVALLSGSCNNAAQNDQSLPVIGFVDAFEDQTIAQAHQGFVDALAKNGFSEQDNSLKIIYKNAQGNIPTLTQIVHYFIQEKVALIASCPSLATITALQNTKDIPVFMMVSPTPELMKMNDASGKAPANLFGVADNLDYIDTSFQLIPKLVTPKNGRLKIGMIFNQSEPQSVDALNRIKSLAQSLSVDVVALPVNNSSETQIVTQSLLSKHIDAFFANPDNTVFASFETILKSCNDARVPIFTSEAGLVARGAVAAFGADIYQWGYQAGEQAARFLKNQSAQDLNWEMVQLRNKVYNADVARKFGITIPQGFVEVK
;
A
#
# COMPACT_ATOMS: atom_id res chain seq x y z
N MET A 1 10.68 63.57 87.87
CA MET A 1 11.34 64.69 87.12
C MET A 1 11.41 64.38 85.68
N LYS A 2 10.97 65.31 84.86
CA LYS A 2 11.18 65.48 83.39
C LYS A 2 10.34 64.64 82.45
N HIS A 3 9.30 65.23 82.04
CA HIS A 3 8.76 65.54 80.71
C HIS A 3 9.15 64.65 79.54
N ILE A 4 8.15 64.04 78.90
CA ILE A 4 8.23 63.56 77.51
C ILE A 4 7.03 64.13 76.80
N ARG A 5 7.33 64.84 75.72
CA ARG A 5 6.38 65.42 74.78
C ARG A 5 5.89 64.37 73.78
N LEU A 6 4.60 64.38 73.58
CA LEU A 6 3.85 63.60 72.55
C LEU A 6 4.08 64.25 71.17
N LEU A 7 4.51 63.48 70.22
CA LEU A 7 4.53 63.86 68.80
C LEU A 7 3.66 62.90 68.02
N LEU A 8 2.53 63.42 67.58
CA LEU A 8 1.60 62.71 66.63
C LEU A 8 2.14 62.81 65.24
N LEU A 9 2.39 61.65 64.59
CA LEU A 9 2.68 61.52 63.15
C LEU A 9 1.53 60.81 62.49
N ALA A 10 0.79 61.53 61.63
CA ALA A 10 -0.23 61.03 60.79
C ALA A 10 0.41 60.22 59.68
N ILE A 11 0.11 58.91 59.60
CA ILE A 11 0.51 58.06 58.48
C ILE A 11 -0.72 57.93 57.53
N GLY A 12 -0.55 58.53 56.36
CA GLY A 12 -1.56 58.45 55.31
C GLY A 12 -1.63 57.04 54.75
N LEU A 13 -2.87 56.51 54.64
CA LEU A 13 -3.19 55.28 53.93
C LEU A 13 -3.14 55.51 52.44
N LEU A 14 -2.18 54.88 51.80
CA LEU A 14 -2.12 54.72 50.35
C LEU A 14 -2.82 53.38 49.97
N PRO A 15 -3.84 53.34 49.10
CA PRO A 15 -4.40 52.08 48.65
C PRO A 15 -3.46 51.43 47.63
N VAL A 16 -2.87 50.29 47.99
CA VAL A 16 -2.17 49.40 47.06
C VAL A 16 -3.20 48.73 46.18
N ALA A 17 -3.35 49.19 44.93
CA ALA A 17 -4.12 48.51 43.92
C ALA A 17 -3.37 47.21 43.54
N LEU A 18 -3.87 46.08 43.98
CA LEU A 18 -3.47 44.74 43.54
C LEU A 18 -3.90 44.58 42.09
N LEU A 19 -2.97 44.82 41.17
CA LEU A 19 -3.04 44.36 39.78
C LEU A 19 -2.92 42.84 39.80
N SER A 20 -4.07 42.15 39.95
CA SER A 20 -4.19 40.74 39.62
C SER A 20 -4.00 40.59 38.12
N GLY A 21 -2.77 40.45 37.66
CA GLY A 21 -2.43 39.97 36.35
C GLY A 21 -3.02 38.57 36.19
N SER A 22 -4.15 38.49 35.51
CA SER A 22 -4.69 37.23 34.99
C SER A 22 -3.67 36.71 33.98
N CYS A 23 -2.77 35.84 34.43
CA CYS A 23 -2.07 34.95 33.53
C CYS A 23 -3.10 34.06 32.92
N ASN A 24 -3.57 34.44 31.72
CA ASN A 24 -4.16 33.51 30.81
C ASN A 24 -3.08 32.46 30.49
N ASN A 25 -3.02 31.39 31.30
CA ASN A 25 -2.49 30.12 30.84
C ASN A 25 -3.39 29.65 29.72
N ALA A 26 -3.17 30.19 28.52
CA ALA A 26 -3.44 29.39 27.34
C ALA A 26 -2.64 28.12 27.55
N ALA A 27 -3.30 27.04 27.92
CA ALA A 27 -2.72 25.71 27.83
C ALA A 27 -2.17 25.62 26.40
N GLN A 28 -0.87 25.85 26.23
CA GLN A 28 -0.15 25.37 25.09
C GLN A 28 -0.38 23.86 25.17
N ASN A 29 -1.31 23.39 24.32
CA ASN A 29 -1.38 22.00 23.97
C ASN A 29 0.03 21.69 23.42
N ASP A 30 0.86 21.13 24.27
CA ASP A 30 2.14 20.54 23.90
C ASP A 30 1.82 19.24 23.15
N GLN A 31 1.13 19.39 22.00
CA GLN A 31 0.90 18.30 21.09
C GLN A 31 2.25 18.04 20.46
N SER A 32 2.96 17.07 21.03
CA SER A 32 4.15 16.54 20.41
C SER A 32 3.83 16.22 18.94
N LEU A 33 4.71 16.65 18.04
CA LEU A 33 4.62 16.43 16.62
C LEU A 33 4.26 14.96 16.32
N PRO A 34 3.16 14.65 15.61
CA PRO A 34 2.82 13.28 15.31
C PRO A 34 3.92 12.61 14.48
N VAL A 35 4.34 11.43 14.90
CA VAL A 35 5.35 10.63 14.19
C VAL A 35 4.65 9.47 13.51
N ILE A 36 4.84 9.32 12.20
CA ILE A 36 4.32 8.22 11.41
C ILE A 36 5.45 7.25 11.10
N GLY A 37 5.24 5.95 11.34
CA GLY A 37 6.08 4.90 10.82
C GLY A 37 5.57 4.48 9.45
N PHE A 38 6.35 4.69 8.37
CA PHE A 38 6.02 4.20 7.04
C PHE A 38 6.93 3.03 6.70
N VAL A 39 6.36 1.86 6.39
CA VAL A 39 7.12 0.66 6.05
C VAL A 39 6.71 0.07 4.71
N ASP A 40 7.72 -0.07 3.83
CA ASP A 40 7.64 -0.88 2.63
C ASP A 40 8.28 -2.25 2.85
N ALA A 41 7.59 -3.32 2.40
CA ALA A 41 8.13 -4.66 2.50
C ALA A 41 9.34 -4.87 1.59
N PHE A 42 9.35 -4.25 0.41
CA PHE A 42 10.45 -4.31 -0.56
C PHE A 42 10.45 -3.05 -1.43
N GLU A 43 11.56 -2.82 -2.13
CA GLU A 43 11.70 -1.69 -3.05
C GLU A 43 11.05 -2.02 -4.40
N ASP A 44 10.13 -1.18 -4.84
CA ASP A 44 9.45 -1.29 -6.11
C ASP A 44 8.93 0.07 -6.58
N GLN A 45 9.17 0.44 -7.85
CA GLN A 45 8.78 1.73 -8.41
C GLN A 45 7.26 1.93 -8.46
N THR A 46 6.49 0.86 -8.63
CA THR A 46 5.03 0.93 -8.65
C THR A 46 4.51 1.19 -7.23
N ILE A 47 5.05 0.48 -6.24
CA ILE A 47 4.70 0.64 -4.83
C ILE A 47 5.09 2.04 -4.31
N ALA A 48 6.19 2.60 -4.77
CA ALA A 48 6.60 3.97 -4.42
C ALA A 48 5.56 5.04 -4.80
N GLN A 49 4.71 4.78 -5.80
CA GLN A 49 3.60 5.68 -6.15
C GLN A 49 2.53 5.74 -5.04
N ALA A 50 2.28 4.62 -4.34
CA ALA A 50 1.35 4.62 -3.21
C ALA A 50 1.92 5.43 -2.04
N HIS A 51 3.22 5.31 -1.76
CA HIS A 51 3.89 6.15 -0.77
C HIS A 51 3.73 7.64 -1.10
N GLN A 52 4.01 8.03 -2.35
CA GLN A 52 3.86 9.42 -2.78
C GLN A 52 2.40 9.89 -2.60
N GLY A 53 1.43 9.11 -3.04
CA GLY A 53 0.00 9.43 -2.88
C GLY A 53 -0.40 9.62 -1.42
N PHE A 54 0.09 8.74 -0.53
CA PHE A 54 -0.18 8.83 0.91
C PHE A 54 0.38 10.13 1.51
N VAL A 55 1.62 10.48 1.20
CA VAL A 55 2.28 11.71 1.68
C VAL A 55 1.59 12.96 1.14
N ASP A 56 1.21 12.97 -0.14
CA ASP A 56 0.53 14.10 -0.77
C ASP A 56 -0.86 14.33 -0.14
N ALA A 57 -1.60 13.25 0.18
CA ALA A 57 -2.88 13.35 0.87
C ALA A 57 -2.73 13.93 2.29
N LEU A 58 -1.69 13.51 3.02
CA LEU A 58 -1.37 14.09 4.32
C LEU A 58 -1.06 15.58 4.20
N ALA A 59 -0.19 15.97 3.25
CA ALA A 59 0.20 17.36 3.02
C ALA A 59 -0.99 18.24 2.67
N LYS A 60 -1.87 17.79 1.77
CA LYS A 60 -3.12 18.49 1.42
C LYS A 60 -4.05 18.70 2.62
N ASN A 61 -3.95 17.82 3.60
CA ASN A 61 -4.74 17.88 4.83
C ASN A 61 -4.05 18.62 5.99
N GLY A 62 -2.89 19.25 5.74
CA GLY A 62 -2.16 20.08 6.70
C GLY A 62 -1.13 19.31 7.55
N PHE A 63 -0.74 18.10 7.12
CA PHE A 63 0.30 17.31 7.78
C PHE A 63 1.49 17.12 6.83
N SER A 64 2.58 17.83 7.06
CA SER A 64 3.76 17.84 6.19
C SER A 64 5.03 18.00 7.00
N GLU A 65 6.10 17.32 6.59
CA GLU A 65 7.44 17.53 7.16
C GLU A 65 7.99 18.91 6.81
N GLN A 66 7.61 19.47 5.65
CA GLN A 66 8.04 20.79 5.20
C GLN A 66 7.53 21.89 6.13
N ASP A 67 6.31 21.76 6.64
CA ASP A 67 5.68 22.70 7.56
C ASP A 67 5.93 22.35 9.03
N ASN A 68 6.76 21.35 9.30
CA ASN A 68 7.00 20.81 10.64
C ASN A 68 5.71 20.46 11.41
N SER A 69 4.68 19.96 10.70
CA SER A 69 3.40 19.55 11.30
C SER A 69 3.31 18.04 11.49
N LEU A 70 4.31 17.28 11.00
CA LEU A 70 4.41 15.84 11.12
C LEU A 70 5.87 15.39 10.89
N LYS A 71 6.24 14.20 11.38
CA LYS A 71 7.49 13.50 11.06
C LYS A 71 7.18 12.13 10.48
N ILE A 72 7.85 11.74 9.41
CA ILE A 72 7.75 10.39 8.83
C ILE A 72 9.07 9.63 9.05
N ILE A 73 8.98 8.48 9.68
CA ILE A 73 10.09 7.52 9.77
C ILE A 73 9.85 6.46 8.69
N TYR A 74 10.49 6.66 7.54
CA TYR A 74 10.43 5.70 6.43
C TYR A 74 11.46 4.59 6.60
N LYS A 75 11.03 3.35 6.38
CA LYS A 75 11.88 2.15 6.37
C LYS A 75 11.45 1.19 5.27
N ASN A 76 12.43 0.48 4.68
CA ASN A 76 12.20 -0.55 3.69
C ASN A 76 12.89 -1.85 4.13
N ALA A 77 12.17 -2.96 4.09
CA ALA A 77 12.67 -4.26 4.56
C ALA A 77 13.45 -5.05 3.51
N GLN A 78 13.51 -4.56 2.26
CA GLN A 78 14.26 -5.19 1.15
C GLN A 78 13.86 -6.67 0.91
N GLY A 79 12.57 -6.99 1.11
CA GLY A 79 12.04 -8.36 0.96
C GLY A 79 12.38 -9.31 2.11
N ASN A 80 13.02 -8.83 3.18
CA ASN A 80 13.46 -9.65 4.30
C ASN A 80 12.46 -9.60 5.47
N ILE A 81 11.77 -10.70 5.75
CA ILE A 81 10.75 -10.78 6.80
C ILE A 81 11.31 -10.50 8.22
N PRO A 82 12.47 -11.06 8.63
CA PRO A 82 13.08 -10.68 9.91
C PRO A 82 13.35 -9.18 10.03
N THR A 83 13.86 -8.53 8.99
CA THR A 83 14.05 -7.07 8.95
C THR A 83 12.74 -6.33 9.07
N LEU A 84 11.69 -6.79 8.38
CA LEU A 84 10.35 -6.19 8.45
C LEU A 84 9.80 -6.22 9.88
N THR A 85 9.95 -7.36 10.58
CA THR A 85 9.57 -7.50 11.99
C THR A 85 10.36 -6.53 12.89
N GLN A 86 11.67 -6.39 12.67
CA GLN A 86 12.51 -5.43 13.42
C GLN A 86 12.07 -3.99 13.19
N ILE A 87 11.70 -3.63 11.95
CA ILE A 87 11.18 -2.29 11.63
C ILE A 87 9.88 -2.01 12.41
N VAL A 88 8.96 -2.96 12.45
CA VAL A 88 7.70 -2.80 13.20
C VAL A 88 7.99 -2.64 14.70
N HIS A 89 8.88 -3.45 15.28
CA HIS A 89 9.30 -3.29 16.68
C HIS A 89 9.96 -1.93 16.95
N TYR A 90 10.75 -1.43 16.01
CA TYR A 90 11.32 -0.08 16.11
C TYR A 90 10.22 0.99 16.14
N PHE A 91 9.20 0.91 15.30
CA PHE A 91 8.07 1.84 15.32
C PHE A 91 7.28 1.79 16.64
N ILE A 92 7.11 0.59 17.23
CA ILE A 92 6.49 0.42 18.54
C ILE A 92 7.32 1.14 19.63
N GLN A 93 8.64 1.01 19.61
CA GLN A 93 9.55 1.68 20.55
C GLN A 93 9.54 3.20 20.40
N GLU A 94 9.50 3.69 19.16
CA GLU A 94 9.37 5.12 18.82
C GLU A 94 7.98 5.69 19.14
N LYS A 95 7.02 4.84 19.53
CA LYS A 95 5.63 5.22 19.84
C LYS A 95 4.99 6.02 18.71
N VAL A 96 5.15 5.56 17.47
CA VAL A 96 4.55 6.23 16.32
C VAL A 96 3.03 6.33 16.48
N ALA A 97 2.43 7.41 16.01
CA ALA A 97 0.99 7.65 16.09
C ALA A 97 0.20 6.65 15.23
N LEU A 98 0.78 6.23 14.12
CA LEU A 98 0.24 5.21 13.22
C LEU A 98 1.36 4.55 12.43
N ILE A 99 1.08 3.36 11.89
CA ILE A 99 1.94 2.68 10.91
C ILE A 99 1.23 2.72 9.55
N ALA A 100 1.87 3.33 8.56
CA ALA A 100 1.51 3.17 7.15
C ALA A 100 2.27 1.98 6.59
N SER A 101 1.56 1.02 5.98
CA SER A 101 2.13 -0.26 5.55
C SER A 101 1.84 -0.57 4.09
N CYS A 102 2.87 -0.93 3.33
CA CYS A 102 2.80 -1.25 1.90
C CYS A 102 3.82 -2.34 1.51
N PRO A 103 3.46 -3.34 0.71
CA PRO A 103 2.13 -3.87 0.46
C PRO A 103 1.67 -4.87 1.55
N SER A 104 0.89 -5.89 1.19
CA SER A 104 0.27 -6.86 2.12
C SER A 104 1.21 -7.50 3.13
N LEU A 105 2.46 -7.82 2.75
CA LEU A 105 3.44 -8.42 3.65
C LEU A 105 3.78 -7.50 4.83
N ALA A 106 3.92 -6.19 4.57
CA ALA A 106 4.13 -5.18 5.61
C ALA A 106 2.90 -5.06 6.53
N THR A 107 1.70 -5.06 5.93
CA THR A 107 0.43 -5.00 6.67
C THR A 107 0.26 -6.19 7.61
N ILE A 108 0.45 -7.41 7.09
CA ILE A 108 0.36 -8.64 7.88
C ILE A 108 1.36 -8.61 9.04
N THR A 109 2.63 -8.24 8.76
CA THR A 109 3.67 -8.19 9.80
C THR A 109 3.34 -7.14 10.87
N ALA A 110 2.86 -5.95 10.49
CA ALA A 110 2.45 -4.94 11.45
C ALA A 110 1.32 -5.45 12.35
N LEU A 111 0.25 -6.01 11.78
CA LEU A 111 -0.90 -6.53 12.52
C LEU A 111 -0.57 -7.71 13.45
N GLN A 112 0.46 -8.51 13.11
CA GLN A 112 0.93 -9.61 13.97
C GLN A 112 1.71 -9.09 15.19
N ASN A 113 2.37 -7.93 15.08
CA ASN A 113 3.27 -7.41 16.11
C ASN A 113 2.70 -6.27 16.95
N THR A 114 1.60 -5.63 16.55
CA THR A 114 0.88 -4.63 17.38
C THR A 114 -0.63 -4.78 17.26
N LYS A 115 -1.33 -4.47 18.38
CA LYS A 115 -2.80 -4.36 18.43
C LYS A 115 -3.25 -2.95 18.83
N ASP A 116 -2.32 -2.12 19.29
CA ASP A 116 -2.59 -0.81 19.85
C ASP A 116 -2.34 0.32 18.84
N ILE A 117 -1.30 0.17 17.99
CA ILE A 117 -0.98 1.19 16.99
C ILE A 117 -1.87 0.98 15.76
N PRO A 118 -2.60 2.01 15.30
CA PRO A 118 -3.36 1.96 14.06
C PRO A 118 -2.48 1.66 12.84
N VAL A 119 -2.91 0.70 12.02
CA VAL A 119 -2.22 0.29 10.79
C VAL A 119 -3.05 0.72 9.60
N PHE A 120 -2.51 1.60 8.76
CA PHE A 120 -3.12 2.07 7.53
C PHE A 120 -2.49 1.33 6.35
N MET A 121 -3.23 0.38 5.81
CA MET A 121 -2.77 -0.43 4.70
C MET A 121 -3.00 0.23 3.35
N MET A 122 -2.12 -0.06 2.41
CA MET A 122 -2.27 0.27 0.99
C MET A 122 -1.63 -0.83 0.14
N VAL A 123 -2.06 -0.94 -1.12
CA VAL A 123 -1.63 -1.99 -2.06
C VAL A 123 -1.73 -3.38 -1.42
N SER A 124 -2.85 -3.61 -0.76
CA SER A 124 -3.11 -4.84 0.00
C SER A 124 -4.46 -5.43 -0.38
N PRO A 125 -4.61 -6.76 -0.41
CA PRO A 125 -5.93 -7.37 -0.55
C PRO A 125 -6.76 -7.17 0.72
N THR A 126 -8.04 -7.55 0.66
CA THR A 126 -8.93 -7.47 1.82
C THR A 126 -8.41 -8.28 3.01
N PRO A 127 -8.78 -7.92 4.25
CA PRO A 127 -8.36 -8.68 5.45
C PRO A 127 -8.72 -10.16 5.39
N GLU A 128 -9.82 -10.51 4.74
CA GLU A 128 -10.23 -11.89 4.50
C GLU A 128 -9.24 -12.64 3.60
N LEU A 129 -8.85 -12.04 2.47
CA LEU A 129 -7.87 -12.62 1.54
C LEU A 129 -6.48 -12.72 2.18
N MET A 130 -6.11 -11.80 3.07
CA MET A 130 -4.88 -11.89 3.86
C MET A 130 -4.95 -12.94 4.99
N LYS A 131 -6.11 -13.56 5.22
CA LYS A 131 -6.37 -14.48 6.36
C LYS A 131 -6.14 -13.83 7.73
N MET A 132 -6.48 -12.55 7.84
CA MET A 132 -6.28 -11.75 9.06
C MET A 132 -7.56 -11.59 9.89
N ASN A 133 -8.72 -12.02 9.38
CA ASN A 133 -9.97 -12.01 10.12
C ASN A 133 -9.92 -13.02 11.30
N ASP A 134 -10.59 -12.66 12.39
CA ASP A 134 -10.80 -13.56 13.51
C ASP A 134 -11.82 -14.67 13.19
N ALA A 135 -12.07 -15.56 14.15
CA ALA A 135 -13.02 -16.68 13.99
C ALA A 135 -14.48 -16.23 13.73
N SER A 136 -14.82 -14.98 14.03
CA SER A 136 -16.14 -14.40 13.73
C SER A 136 -16.20 -13.73 12.35
N GLY A 137 -15.11 -13.75 11.60
CA GLY A 137 -14.97 -13.07 10.30
C GLY A 137 -14.67 -11.58 10.38
N LYS A 138 -14.32 -11.05 11.57
CA LYS A 138 -14.06 -9.63 11.78
C LYS A 138 -12.58 -9.31 11.57
N ALA A 139 -12.32 -8.22 10.84
CA ALA A 139 -10.97 -7.68 10.66
C ALA A 139 -10.37 -7.16 11.98
N PRO A 140 -9.03 -7.11 12.11
CA PRO A 140 -8.36 -6.54 13.28
C PRO A 140 -8.83 -5.11 13.58
N ALA A 141 -9.10 -4.81 14.83
CA ALA A 141 -9.68 -3.53 15.25
C ALA A 141 -8.76 -2.32 15.00
N ASN A 142 -7.45 -2.56 14.88
CA ASN A 142 -6.46 -1.53 14.57
C ASN A 142 -6.10 -1.46 13.07
N LEU A 143 -6.89 -2.10 12.18
CA LEU A 143 -6.66 -2.08 10.74
C LEU A 143 -7.57 -1.07 10.05
N PHE A 144 -6.94 -0.16 9.32
CA PHE A 144 -7.54 0.89 8.50
C PHE A 144 -6.87 0.94 7.12
N GLY A 145 -7.19 1.97 6.33
CA GLY A 145 -6.60 2.17 5.02
C GLY A 145 -7.44 1.54 3.92
N VAL A 146 -6.80 1.15 2.84
CA VAL A 146 -7.50 0.81 1.60
C VAL A 146 -7.04 -0.55 1.08
N ALA A 147 -8.02 -1.38 0.73
CA ALA A 147 -7.83 -2.72 0.19
C ALA A 147 -8.39 -2.85 -1.23
N ASP A 148 -8.01 -3.91 -1.93
CA ASP A 148 -8.70 -4.37 -3.12
C ASP A 148 -9.10 -5.85 -2.98
N ASN A 149 -10.17 -6.23 -3.68
CA ASN A 149 -10.53 -7.64 -3.85
C ASN A 149 -9.89 -8.18 -5.14
N LEU A 150 -10.15 -9.45 -5.46
CA LEU A 150 -9.59 -10.07 -6.66
C LEU A 150 -10.50 -9.95 -7.91
N ASP A 151 -11.62 -9.22 -7.85
CA ASP A 151 -12.60 -9.18 -8.96
C ASP A 151 -12.06 -8.54 -10.23
N TYR A 152 -11.13 -7.59 -10.09
CA TYR A 152 -10.47 -6.93 -11.21
C TYR A 152 -9.57 -7.87 -12.04
N ILE A 153 -9.13 -8.99 -11.48
CA ILE A 153 -8.37 -10.03 -12.18
C ILE A 153 -9.16 -10.58 -13.36
N ASP A 154 -10.46 -10.78 -13.19
CA ASP A 154 -11.33 -11.34 -14.22
C ASP A 154 -11.27 -10.52 -15.49
N THR A 155 -11.43 -9.21 -15.38
CA THR A 155 -11.40 -8.29 -16.51
C THR A 155 -10.05 -8.34 -17.21
N SER A 156 -8.95 -8.35 -16.46
CA SER A 156 -7.59 -8.40 -17.01
C SER A 156 -7.28 -9.74 -17.66
N PHE A 157 -7.64 -10.85 -17.02
CA PHE A 157 -7.39 -12.19 -17.55
C PHE A 157 -8.20 -12.46 -18.81
N GLN A 158 -9.46 -12.02 -18.87
CA GLN A 158 -10.36 -12.14 -20.03
C GLN A 158 -9.90 -11.34 -21.26
N LEU A 159 -8.98 -10.40 -21.11
CA LEU A 159 -8.38 -9.71 -22.27
C LEU A 159 -7.50 -10.66 -23.08
N ILE A 160 -6.79 -11.58 -22.45
CA ILE A 160 -5.78 -12.40 -23.12
C ILE A 160 -6.36 -13.20 -24.28
N PRO A 161 -7.44 -14.00 -24.11
CA PRO A 161 -8.01 -14.77 -25.22
C PRO A 161 -8.67 -13.91 -26.31
N LYS A 162 -8.91 -12.62 -26.04
CA LYS A 162 -9.43 -11.67 -27.04
C LYS A 162 -8.31 -11.04 -27.87
N LEU A 163 -7.09 -11.02 -27.36
CA LEU A 163 -5.97 -10.26 -27.92
C LEU A 163 -4.82 -11.13 -28.40
N VAL A 164 -4.71 -12.35 -27.90
CA VAL A 164 -3.61 -13.27 -28.22
C VAL A 164 -4.15 -14.47 -29.01
N THR A 165 -3.61 -14.68 -30.19
CA THR A 165 -3.87 -15.89 -31.00
C THR A 165 -2.93 -17.01 -30.54
N PRO A 166 -3.41 -18.21 -30.20
CA PRO A 166 -2.55 -19.32 -29.83
C PRO A 166 -1.63 -19.73 -30.98
N LYS A 167 -0.39 -20.03 -30.67
CA LYS A 167 0.60 -20.52 -31.61
C LYS A 167 0.27 -21.96 -32.09
N ASN A 168 -0.27 -22.77 -31.19
CA ASN A 168 -0.64 -24.16 -31.45
C ASN A 168 -1.83 -24.58 -30.58
N GLY A 169 -2.89 -25.11 -31.16
CA GLY A 169 -4.02 -25.68 -30.43
C GLY A 169 -4.79 -24.67 -29.57
N ARG A 170 -4.94 -24.98 -28.27
CA ARG A 170 -5.58 -24.09 -27.30
C ARG A 170 -4.61 -23.04 -26.79
N LEU A 171 -5.14 -21.84 -26.53
CA LEU A 171 -4.37 -20.74 -25.92
C LEU A 171 -3.84 -21.17 -24.57
N LYS A 172 -2.52 -21.10 -24.37
CA LYS A 172 -1.83 -21.49 -23.17
C LYS A 172 -1.28 -20.27 -22.45
N ILE A 173 -1.79 -20.01 -21.24
CA ILE A 173 -1.39 -18.87 -20.42
C ILE A 173 -0.54 -19.38 -19.25
N GLY A 174 0.64 -18.82 -19.11
CA GLY A 174 1.55 -19.15 -18.00
C GLY A 174 1.46 -18.15 -16.86
N MET A 175 1.67 -18.60 -15.65
CA MET A 175 1.87 -17.74 -14.47
C MET A 175 2.80 -18.39 -13.46
N ILE A 176 3.45 -17.58 -12.65
CA ILE A 176 4.14 -18.04 -11.44
C ILE A 176 3.37 -17.49 -10.23
N PHE A 177 3.44 -18.19 -9.11
CA PHE A 177 2.72 -17.80 -7.90
C PHE A 177 3.47 -18.21 -6.65
N ASN A 178 3.44 -17.37 -5.62
CA ASN A 178 4.00 -17.70 -4.31
C ASN A 178 2.95 -18.42 -3.47
N GLN A 179 3.18 -19.72 -3.21
CA GLN A 179 2.24 -20.53 -2.43
C GLN A 179 2.17 -20.18 -0.95
N SER A 180 3.11 -19.36 -0.44
CA SER A 180 3.08 -18.85 0.93
C SER A 180 2.26 -17.56 1.07
N GLU A 181 1.81 -16.97 -0.04
CA GLU A 181 0.98 -15.78 -0.06
C GLU A 181 -0.49 -16.15 -0.33
N PRO A 182 -1.40 -16.03 0.66
CA PRO A 182 -2.79 -16.42 0.51
C PRO A 182 -3.47 -15.79 -0.71
N GLN A 183 -3.28 -14.49 -0.94
CA GLN A 183 -3.85 -13.78 -2.09
C GLN A 183 -3.35 -14.30 -3.44
N SER A 184 -2.10 -14.76 -3.52
CA SER A 184 -1.54 -15.34 -4.74
C SER A 184 -2.17 -16.69 -5.06
N VAL A 185 -2.42 -17.51 -4.03
CA VAL A 185 -3.10 -18.80 -4.15
C VAL A 185 -4.57 -18.60 -4.52
N ASP A 186 -5.26 -17.65 -3.88
CA ASP A 186 -6.67 -17.35 -4.19
C ASP A 186 -6.81 -16.79 -5.61
N ALA A 187 -5.88 -15.93 -6.06
CA ALA A 187 -5.81 -15.47 -7.45
C ALA A 187 -5.62 -16.62 -8.45
N LEU A 188 -4.71 -17.56 -8.16
CA LEU A 188 -4.53 -18.75 -9.00
C LEU A 188 -5.81 -19.59 -9.11
N ASN A 189 -6.50 -19.82 -7.99
CA ASN A 189 -7.74 -20.59 -7.99
C ASN A 189 -8.84 -19.91 -8.83
N ARG A 190 -8.95 -18.58 -8.69
CA ARG A 190 -9.85 -17.74 -9.51
C ARG A 190 -9.52 -17.85 -10.99
N ILE A 191 -8.25 -17.69 -11.36
CA ILE A 191 -7.76 -17.78 -12.75
C ILE A 191 -8.03 -19.17 -13.35
N LYS A 192 -7.82 -20.25 -12.59
CA LYS A 192 -8.14 -21.63 -13.04
C LYS A 192 -9.63 -21.81 -13.33
N SER A 193 -10.50 -21.25 -12.48
CA SER A 193 -11.95 -21.27 -12.71
C SER A 193 -12.34 -20.50 -13.98
N LEU A 194 -11.80 -19.31 -14.17
CA LEU A 194 -12.00 -18.49 -15.39
C LEU A 194 -11.49 -19.20 -16.66
N ALA A 195 -10.33 -19.82 -16.58
CA ALA A 195 -9.72 -20.53 -17.70
C ALA A 195 -10.61 -21.67 -18.24
N GLN A 196 -11.31 -22.37 -17.34
CA GLN A 196 -12.27 -23.39 -17.75
C GLN A 196 -13.42 -22.81 -18.57
N SER A 197 -13.99 -21.68 -18.13
CA SER A 197 -15.10 -21.00 -18.82
C SER A 197 -14.67 -20.38 -20.17
N LEU A 198 -13.41 -19.96 -20.27
CA LEU A 198 -12.84 -19.33 -21.46
C LEU A 198 -12.21 -20.33 -22.43
N SER A 199 -12.20 -21.62 -22.12
CA SER A 199 -11.56 -22.67 -22.91
C SER A 199 -10.08 -22.41 -23.20
N VAL A 200 -9.32 -21.87 -22.22
CA VAL A 200 -7.87 -21.67 -22.27
C VAL A 200 -7.16 -22.62 -21.29
N ASP A 201 -5.90 -22.90 -21.55
CA ASP A 201 -5.05 -23.70 -20.65
C ASP A 201 -4.20 -22.82 -19.77
N VAL A 202 -4.16 -23.08 -18.46
CA VAL A 202 -3.30 -22.38 -17.52
C VAL A 202 -2.18 -23.28 -17.04
N VAL A 203 -0.94 -22.84 -17.20
CA VAL A 203 0.25 -23.47 -16.66
C VAL A 203 0.77 -22.61 -15.52
N ALA A 204 0.64 -23.07 -14.29
CA ALA A 204 1.10 -22.35 -13.11
C ALA A 204 2.26 -23.08 -12.45
N LEU A 205 3.34 -22.38 -12.15
CA LEU A 205 4.48 -22.89 -11.41
C LEU A 205 4.69 -22.14 -10.10
N PRO A 206 4.95 -22.86 -9.00
CA PRO A 206 5.20 -22.21 -7.72
C PRO A 206 6.57 -21.54 -7.71
N VAL A 207 6.67 -20.44 -6.97
CA VAL A 207 7.91 -19.75 -6.61
C VAL A 207 7.87 -19.43 -5.12
N ASN A 208 8.99 -19.55 -4.41
CA ASN A 208 9.02 -19.32 -2.97
C ASN A 208 9.64 -17.96 -2.60
N ASN A 209 10.49 -17.42 -3.47
CA ASN A 209 11.17 -16.14 -3.24
C ASN A 209 11.71 -15.57 -4.56
N SER A 210 12.17 -14.32 -4.52
CA SER A 210 12.65 -13.60 -5.70
C SER A 210 13.86 -14.22 -6.37
N SER A 211 14.73 -14.96 -5.63
CA SER A 211 15.93 -15.58 -6.20
C SER A 211 15.63 -16.77 -7.11
N GLU A 212 14.47 -17.40 -6.94
CA GLU A 212 14.02 -18.52 -7.79
C GLU A 212 13.31 -18.05 -9.07
N THR A 213 12.89 -16.80 -9.12
CA THR A 213 11.99 -16.29 -10.16
C THR A 213 12.53 -16.49 -11.56
N GLN A 214 13.82 -16.27 -11.79
CA GLN A 214 14.42 -16.43 -13.12
C GLN A 214 14.32 -17.88 -13.62
N ILE A 215 14.71 -18.84 -12.82
CA ILE A 215 14.72 -20.25 -13.22
C ILE A 215 13.32 -20.81 -13.38
N VAL A 216 12.38 -20.40 -12.49
CA VAL A 216 10.97 -20.80 -12.59
C VAL A 216 10.30 -20.20 -13.82
N THR A 217 10.56 -18.92 -14.14
CA THR A 217 10.06 -18.28 -15.36
C THR A 217 10.60 -18.97 -16.62
N GLN A 218 11.91 -19.29 -16.66
CA GLN A 218 12.48 -20.05 -17.80
C GLN A 218 11.86 -21.44 -17.94
N SER A 219 11.65 -22.15 -16.84
CA SER A 219 10.94 -23.44 -16.82
C SER A 219 9.51 -23.31 -17.34
N LEU A 220 8.80 -22.23 -16.98
CA LEU A 220 7.45 -21.95 -17.47
C LEU A 220 7.45 -21.68 -18.97
N LEU A 221 8.39 -20.87 -19.47
CA LEU A 221 8.53 -20.55 -20.91
C LEU A 221 8.84 -21.79 -21.76
N SER A 222 9.58 -22.77 -21.22
CA SER A 222 9.82 -24.05 -21.90
C SER A 222 8.57 -24.90 -22.13
N LYS A 223 7.43 -24.57 -21.48
CA LYS A 223 6.13 -25.19 -21.69
C LYS A 223 5.38 -24.63 -22.93
N HIS A 224 6.03 -23.71 -23.68
CA HIS A 224 5.48 -23.07 -24.88
C HIS A 224 4.17 -22.34 -24.58
N ILE A 225 4.16 -21.47 -23.59
CA ILE A 225 3.04 -20.56 -23.30
C ILE A 225 2.91 -19.48 -24.38
N ASP A 226 1.68 -19.04 -24.65
CA ASP A 226 1.37 -17.98 -25.61
C ASP A 226 1.38 -16.58 -24.98
N ALA A 227 1.05 -16.50 -23.69
CA ALA A 227 1.08 -15.28 -22.88
C ALA A 227 1.46 -15.60 -21.45
N PHE A 228 2.04 -14.63 -20.75
CA PHE A 228 2.28 -14.68 -19.32
C PHE A 228 1.27 -13.77 -18.60
N PHE A 229 0.67 -14.24 -17.50
CA PHE A 229 -0.17 -13.43 -16.64
C PHE A 229 0.56 -13.16 -15.32
N ALA A 230 0.92 -11.90 -15.08
CA ALA A 230 1.49 -11.44 -13.82
C ALA A 230 0.34 -11.14 -12.85
N ASN A 231 0.10 -12.05 -11.90
CA ASN A 231 -0.94 -11.93 -10.88
C ASN A 231 -0.52 -11.02 -9.71
N PRO A 232 -1.46 -10.61 -8.84
CA PRO A 232 -1.17 -9.83 -7.63
C PRO A 232 -0.41 -10.69 -6.60
N ASP A 233 0.92 -10.58 -6.62
CA ASP A 233 1.86 -11.42 -5.88
C ASP A 233 3.11 -10.59 -5.57
N ASN A 234 3.51 -10.52 -4.28
CA ASN A 234 4.65 -9.70 -3.87
C ASN A 234 5.97 -10.16 -4.52
N THR A 235 6.13 -11.49 -4.73
CA THR A 235 7.32 -12.05 -5.40
C THR A 235 7.35 -11.68 -6.87
N VAL A 236 6.18 -11.69 -7.54
CA VAL A 236 6.04 -11.25 -8.94
C VAL A 236 6.37 -9.76 -9.08
N PHE A 237 5.84 -8.91 -8.19
CA PHE A 237 6.16 -7.48 -8.16
C PHE A 237 7.65 -7.23 -7.98
N ALA A 238 8.24 -7.81 -6.94
CA ALA A 238 9.66 -7.62 -6.60
C ALA A 238 10.64 -8.15 -7.67
N SER A 239 10.16 -9.04 -8.57
CA SER A 239 10.99 -9.69 -9.60
C SER A 239 10.54 -9.36 -11.01
N PHE A 240 9.70 -8.35 -11.20
CA PHE A 240 9.03 -8.12 -12.47
C PHE A 240 10.01 -7.89 -13.63
N GLU A 241 11.12 -7.19 -13.44
CA GLU A 241 12.14 -6.95 -14.47
C GLU A 241 12.81 -8.26 -14.93
N THR A 242 13.01 -9.18 -14.00
CA THR A 242 13.57 -10.53 -14.32
C THR A 242 12.59 -11.35 -15.15
N ILE A 243 11.29 -11.29 -14.81
CA ILE A 243 10.20 -11.94 -15.56
C ILE A 243 10.10 -11.30 -16.94
N LEU A 244 10.05 -9.96 -16.99
CA LEU A 244 9.91 -9.18 -18.22
C LEU A 244 11.04 -9.47 -19.20
N LYS A 245 12.28 -9.49 -18.72
CA LYS A 245 13.43 -9.84 -19.55
C LYS A 245 13.28 -11.23 -20.14
N SER A 246 12.98 -12.24 -19.33
CA SER A 246 12.83 -13.63 -19.77
C SER A 246 11.69 -13.80 -20.79
N CYS A 247 10.55 -13.16 -20.55
CA CYS A 247 9.40 -13.18 -21.46
C CYS A 247 9.69 -12.45 -22.77
N ASN A 248 10.39 -11.32 -22.72
CA ASN A 248 10.81 -10.57 -23.93
C ASN A 248 11.78 -11.38 -24.79
N ASP A 249 12.75 -12.07 -24.19
CA ASP A 249 13.72 -12.92 -24.89
C ASP A 249 13.00 -14.10 -25.58
N ALA A 250 11.94 -14.64 -24.95
CA ALA A 250 11.10 -15.72 -25.49
C ALA A 250 9.97 -15.23 -26.41
N ARG A 251 9.81 -13.92 -26.64
CA ARG A 251 8.70 -13.31 -27.38
C ARG A 251 7.33 -13.74 -26.87
N VAL A 252 7.14 -13.68 -25.55
CA VAL A 252 5.89 -13.95 -24.85
C VAL A 252 5.37 -12.64 -24.25
N PRO A 253 4.18 -12.15 -24.62
CA PRO A 253 3.61 -10.93 -24.05
C PRO A 253 3.19 -11.15 -22.60
N ILE A 254 3.35 -10.11 -21.76
CA ILE A 254 2.91 -10.13 -20.38
C ILE A 254 1.63 -9.30 -20.24
N PHE A 255 0.60 -9.90 -19.67
CA PHE A 255 -0.61 -9.25 -19.20
C PHE A 255 -0.63 -9.26 -17.68
N THR A 256 -1.34 -8.33 -17.08
CA THR A 256 -1.41 -8.20 -15.63
C THR A 256 -2.72 -7.60 -15.18
N SER A 257 -3.05 -7.73 -13.92
CA SER A 257 -4.12 -7.00 -13.27
C SER A 257 -3.63 -5.73 -12.56
N GLU A 258 -2.33 -5.44 -12.64
CA GLU A 258 -1.70 -4.33 -11.91
C GLU A 258 -1.31 -3.20 -12.88
N ALA A 259 -2.04 -2.07 -12.79
CA ALA A 259 -1.88 -0.95 -13.73
C ALA A 259 -0.42 -0.42 -13.76
N GLY A 260 0.27 -0.40 -12.64
CA GLY A 260 1.66 0.06 -12.55
C GLY A 260 2.66 -0.80 -13.30
N LEU A 261 2.41 -2.10 -13.49
CA LEU A 261 3.30 -2.98 -14.26
C LEU A 261 3.22 -2.74 -15.76
N VAL A 262 2.16 -2.08 -16.25
CA VAL A 262 2.00 -1.76 -17.67
C VAL A 262 3.02 -0.72 -18.12
N ALA A 263 3.28 0.32 -17.32
CA ALA A 263 4.34 1.29 -17.59
C ALA A 263 5.74 0.63 -17.61
N ARG A 264 5.93 -0.45 -16.86
CA ARG A 264 7.18 -1.22 -16.79
C ARG A 264 7.36 -2.24 -17.92
N GLY A 265 6.36 -2.47 -18.76
CA GLY A 265 6.49 -3.32 -19.95
C GLY A 265 5.47 -4.45 -20.08
N ALA A 266 4.44 -4.53 -19.26
CA ALA A 266 3.28 -5.38 -19.57
C ALA A 266 2.44 -4.75 -20.69
N VAL A 267 1.63 -5.58 -21.38
CA VAL A 267 0.82 -5.13 -22.51
C VAL A 267 -0.34 -4.26 -22.05
N ALA A 268 -1.13 -4.76 -21.12
CA ALA A 268 -2.35 -4.11 -20.64
C ALA A 268 -2.78 -4.65 -19.28
N ALA A 269 -3.57 -3.84 -18.59
CA ALA A 269 -4.20 -4.18 -17.32
C ALA A 269 -5.55 -3.47 -17.15
N PHE A 270 -6.39 -4.04 -16.28
CA PHE A 270 -7.44 -3.33 -15.58
C PHE A 270 -7.15 -3.47 -14.09
N GLY A 271 -6.77 -2.41 -13.43
CA GLY A 271 -6.34 -2.47 -12.02
C GLY A 271 -6.43 -1.13 -11.30
N ALA A 272 -6.16 -1.17 -10.01
CA ALA A 272 -6.13 0.02 -9.19
C ALA A 272 -5.07 1.01 -9.66
N ASP A 273 -5.40 2.29 -9.55
CA ASP A 273 -4.41 3.36 -9.65
C ASP A 273 -3.62 3.40 -8.34
N ILE A 274 -2.36 3.03 -8.41
CA ILE A 274 -1.52 2.83 -7.21
C ILE A 274 -1.28 4.14 -6.45
N TYR A 275 -1.10 5.26 -7.16
CA TYR A 275 -0.97 6.57 -6.53
C TYR A 275 -2.27 6.93 -5.78
N GLN A 276 -3.42 6.78 -6.44
CA GLN A 276 -4.72 7.07 -5.85
C GLN A 276 -5.07 6.12 -4.70
N TRP A 277 -4.59 4.89 -4.75
CA TRP A 277 -4.73 3.94 -3.64
C TRP A 277 -4.03 4.47 -2.38
N GLY A 278 -2.76 4.88 -2.52
CA GLY A 278 -2.03 5.52 -1.43
C GLY A 278 -2.68 6.82 -0.97
N TYR A 279 -3.14 7.64 -1.92
CA TYR A 279 -3.80 8.91 -1.64
C TYR A 279 -5.08 8.72 -0.79
N GLN A 280 -5.94 7.77 -1.16
CA GLN A 280 -7.15 7.43 -0.39
C GLN A 280 -6.81 6.95 1.03
N ALA A 281 -5.77 6.12 1.20
CA ALA A 281 -5.30 5.69 2.52
C ALA A 281 -4.74 6.87 3.34
N GLY A 282 -4.03 7.79 2.70
CA GLY A 282 -3.50 9.02 3.31
C GLY A 282 -4.61 9.98 3.78
N GLU A 283 -5.71 10.08 3.03
CA GLU A 283 -6.89 10.85 3.47
C GLU A 283 -7.51 10.26 4.74
N GLN A 284 -7.57 8.92 4.86
CA GLN A 284 -8.00 8.27 6.10
C GLN A 284 -7.05 8.56 7.26
N ALA A 285 -5.73 8.43 7.03
CA ALA A 285 -4.72 8.71 8.03
C ALA A 285 -4.78 10.18 8.50
N ALA A 286 -5.01 11.12 7.59
CA ALA A 286 -5.19 12.53 7.93
C ALA A 286 -6.44 12.76 8.80
N ARG A 287 -7.54 12.07 8.53
CA ARG A 287 -8.74 12.12 9.40
C ARG A 287 -8.43 11.60 10.80
N PHE A 288 -7.70 10.49 10.90
CA PHE A 288 -7.25 9.96 12.19
C PHE A 288 -6.40 10.96 12.96
N LEU A 289 -5.40 11.57 12.31
CA LEU A 289 -4.50 12.54 12.94
C LEU A 289 -5.24 13.80 13.42
N LYS A 290 -6.23 14.29 12.64
CA LYS A 290 -7.05 15.45 13.02
C LYS A 290 -7.92 15.17 14.25
N ASN A 291 -8.55 14.00 14.27
CA ASN A 291 -9.54 13.66 15.30
C ASN A 291 -8.91 12.95 16.49
N GLN A 292 -7.66 12.49 16.38
CA GLN A 292 -6.98 11.62 17.37
C GLN A 292 -7.85 10.42 17.78
N SER A 293 -8.69 9.95 16.86
CA SER A 293 -9.65 8.87 17.06
C SER A 293 -9.87 8.11 15.78
N ALA A 294 -10.00 6.81 15.91
CA ALA A 294 -10.35 5.90 14.83
C ALA A 294 -11.82 5.42 14.91
N GLN A 295 -12.63 6.02 15.78
CA GLN A 295 -13.99 5.53 16.08
C GLN A 295 -14.89 5.43 14.84
N ASP A 296 -14.75 6.36 13.89
CA ASP A 296 -15.55 6.42 12.66
C ASP A 296 -14.76 5.94 11.42
N LEU A 297 -13.63 5.27 11.63
CA LEU A 297 -12.79 4.74 10.56
C LEU A 297 -12.93 3.22 10.45
N ASN A 298 -12.95 2.77 9.21
CA ASN A 298 -12.83 1.36 8.83
C ASN A 298 -11.91 1.29 7.61
N TRP A 299 -11.38 0.12 7.31
CA TRP A 299 -10.74 -0.08 6.03
C TRP A 299 -11.78 0.05 4.89
N GLU A 300 -11.36 0.54 3.75
CA GLU A 300 -12.21 0.83 2.59
C GLU A 300 -11.73 0.07 1.35
N MET A 301 -12.60 -0.09 0.36
CA MET A 301 -12.20 -0.59 -0.95
C MET A 301 -11.58 0.54 -1.78
N VAL A 302 -10.59 0.20 -2.61
CA VAL A 302 -10.03 1.12 -3.60
C VAL A 302 -11.13 1.62 -4.54
N GLN A 303 -11.17 2.94 -4.76
CA GLN A 303 -12.24 3.56 -5.53
C GLN A 303 -11.91 3.68 -7.02
N LEU A 304 -10.64 3.91 -7.35
CA LEU A 304 -10.24 4.18 -8.73
C LEU A 304 -9.47 3.00 -9.33
N ARG A 305 -10.03 2.47 -10.42
CA ARG A 305 -9.38 1.46 -11.28
C ARG A 305 -9.35 1.95 -12.71
N ASN A 306 -8.24 1.75 -13.37
CA ASN A 306 -8.00 2.19 -14.74
C ASN A 306 -7.79 1.00 -15.68
N LYS A 307 -8.30 1.14 -16.92
CA LYS A 307 -7.90 0.29 -18.03
C LYS A 307 -6.72 0.96 -18.71
N VAL A 308 -5.56 0.35 -18.62
CA VAL A 308 -4.32 0.92 -19.14
C VAL A 308 -3.60 -0.03 -20.09
N TYR A 309 -2.83 0.50 -21.02
CA TYR A 309 -2.01 -0.26 -21.94
C TYR A 309 -0.71 0.46 -22.30
N ASN A 310 0.30 -0.30 -22.70
CA ASN A 310 1.56 0.21 -23.22
C ASN A 310 1.56 0.07 -24.74
N ALA A 311 1.51 1.20 -25.46
CA ALA A 311 1.39 1.21 -26.90
C ALA A 311 2.61 0.59 -27.61
N ASP A 312 3.81 0.82 -27.10
CA ASP A 312 5.04 0.28 -27.69
C ASP A 312 5.11 -1.24 -27.52
N VAL A 313 4.73 -1.73 -26.34
CA VAL A 313 4.66 -3.18 -26.08
C VAL A 313 3.57 -3.84 -26.91
N ALA A 314 2.38 -3.25 -26.97
CA ALA A 314 1.29 -3.75 -27.81
C ALA A 314 1.73 -3.85 -29.29
N ARG A 315 2.37 -2.81 -29.82
CA ARG A 315 2.93 -2.78 -31.20
C ARG A 315 4.00 -3.85 -31.40
N LYS A 316 4.91 -4.01 -30.42
CA LYS A 316 5.98 -5.03 -30.47
C LYS A 316 5.43 -6.44 -30.64
N PHE A 317 4.29 -6.74 -30.01
CA PHE A 317 3.64 -8.05 -30.09
C PHE A 317 2.51 -8.13 -31.13
N GLY A 318 2.26 -7.07 -31.91
CA GLY A 318 1.18 -7.04 -32.92
C GLY A 318 -0.21 -7.10 -32.30
N ILE A 319 -0.38 -6.60 -31.09
CA ILE A 319 -1.63 -6.65 -30.33
C ILE A 319 -2.40 -5.34 -30.52
N THR A 320 -3.66 -5.44 -30.99
CA THR A 320 -4.58 -4.30 -31.10
C THR A 320 -5.40 -4.17 -29.83
N ILE A 321 -5.24 -3.06 -29.13
CA ILE A 321 -5.95 -2.80 -27.85
C ILE A 321 -7.35 -2.26 -28.13
N PRO A 322 -8.40 -2.75 -27.43
CA PRO A 322 -9.77 -2.26 -27.58
C PRO A 322 -9.91 -0.78 -27.13
N GLN A 323 -10.96 -0.12 -27.60
CA GLN A 323 -11.30 1.22 -27.13
C GLN A 323 -11.58 1.24 -25.61
N GLY A 324 -11.31 2.38 -24.98
CA GLY A 324 -11.54 2.60 -23.55
C GLY A 324 -10.33 2.27 -22.65
N PHE A 325 -9.19 1.95 -23.24
CA PHE A 325 -7.91 1.87 -22.53
C PHE A 325 -7.14 3.18 -22.64
N VAL A 326 -6.50 3.60 -21.56
CA VAL A 326 -5.63 4.78 -21.51
C VAL A 326 -4.19 4.32 -21.74
N GLU A 327 -3.50 5.02 -22.63
CA GLU A 327 -2.07 4.78 -22.86
C GLU A 327 -1.25 5.25 -21.67
N VAL A 328 -0.32 4.40 -21.20
CA VAL A 328 0.71 4.74 -20.23
C VAL A 328 2.08 4.58 -20.85
N LYS A 329 2.98 5.46 -20.46
CA LYS A 329 4.37 5.51 -20.97
C LYS A 329 5.34 4.97 -19.94
#